data_a3985cc46f2517c3e48da8e70dddcb58
#
_entry.id   a3985cc46f2517c3e48da8e70dddcb58
#
_cell.length_a   1.000
_cell.length_b   1.000
_cell.length_c   1.000
_cell.angle_alpha   90.00
_cell.angle_beta   90.00
_cell.angle_gamma   90.00
#
_symmetry.space_group_name_H-M   'P 1'
#
loop_
_entity.id
_entity.type
_entity.pdbx_description
1 polymer ?
#
loop_
_entity_poly.entity_id
_entity_poly.type
_entity_poly.pdbx_seq_one_letter_code
_entity_poly.pdbx_strand_id
1 'polypeptide(L)'
;MSTPTVRSLHGGKGERTSGAEIAHPATYPSPGIASAGTGTGMFVRRHLVPDPHRMLTLHVTNGDLAAQGLARSGLPGDVLAWRDVLHDGPVLPDDDREPFRSARAAFLADRRWADEHAVLRDLVARDARLHELTAGDSLILWFEPDLYDQLQLIEVLSLLHRRPAGERPSVSIVPADLMLGELAPTKFPPLYEVRRAITAGDLQRGHDAWRAFSAAAPDDLLQLVDAFDRSIRARTYAADEQERLPHLTAALRRVLEEYPDAETGLSRSERQICEALTPGPATLTKLFRHSHQTSESWAWLGDLSFAWYVDRLSQGASPLLLHTNGTRVLAPTHADDRTGFWERRVELTAFGTDVVRARADAIAANGVDRWIGGCISRRHDTGAGMDDSGAPSSSAPTSGPTGVNCRVA
;
A
#
# COMPACT_ATOMS: atom_id res chain seq x y z
N MET A 1 -40.10 -48.97 -13.10
CA MET A 1 -39.21 -48.00 -13.77
C MET A 1 -38.59 -47.16 -12.66
N SER A 2 -37.35 -47.47 -12.33
CA SER A 2 -36.65 -47.03 -11.10
C SER A 2 -35.85 -45.77 -11.35
N THR A 3 -36.06 -44.75 -10.53
CA THR A 3 -35.25 -43.55 -10.43
C THR A 3 -33.97 -43.81 -9.63
N PRO A 4 -32.80 -43.34 -10.02
CA PRO A 4 -31.60 -43.47 -9.19
C PRO A 4 -31.43 -42.31 -8.22
N THR A 5 -31.24 -42.67 -6.97
CA THR A 5 -30.93 -41.81 -5.81
C THR A 5 -29.49 -41.33 -5.87
N VAL A 6 -29.26 -40.01 -5.82
CA VAL A 6 -27.94 -39.41 -5.68
C VAL A 6 -27.53 -39.44 -4.21
N ARG A 7 -26.43 -40.14 -3.89
CA ARG A 7 -25.79 -40.14 -2.56
C ARG A 7 -24.97 -38.90 -2.36
N SER A 8 -25.30 -38.15 -1.33
CA SER A 8 -24.48 -37.08 -0.75
C SER A 8 -23.26 -37.68 -0.05
N LEU A 9 -22.05 -37.26 -0.48
CA LEU A 9 -20.79 -37.54 0.23
C LEU A 9 -20.49 -36.36 1.18
N HIS A 10 -20.75 -36.55 2.46
CA HIS A 10 -20.23 -35.70 3.52
C HIS A 10 -18.78 -36.10 3.75
N GLY A 11 -17.84 -35.20 3.41
CA GLY A 11 -16.40 -35.31 3.73
C GLY A 11 -16.16 -34.87 5.16
N GLY A 12 -15.42 -35.70 5.90
CA GLY A 12 -15.15 -35.56 7.32
C GLY A 12 -14.35 -34.32 7.72
N LYS A 13 -14.73 -33.80 8.89
CA LYS A 13 -13.95 -32.85 9.67
C LYS A 13 -12.68 -33.55 10.20
N GLY A 14 -11.52 -33.17 9.65
CA GLY A 14 -10.24 -33.52 10.26
C GLY A 14 -10.00 -32.62 11.49
N GLU A 15 -9.93 -33.24 12.65
CA GLU A 15 -9.46 -32.63 13.90
C GLU A 15 -8.00 -32.17 13.70
N ARG A 16 -7.77 -30.87 13.82
CA ARG A 16 -6.40 -30.33 13.93
C ARG A 16 -5.98 -30.37 15.40
N THR A 17 -5.06 -31.25 15.70
CA THR A 17 -4.36 -31.36 16.97
C THR A 17 -3.59 -30.06 17.25
N SER A 18 -3.89 -29.46 18.39
CA SER A 18 -3.20 -28.33 18.98
C SER A 18 -1.79 -28.73 19.39
N GLY A 19 -0.79 -28.02 18.87
CA GLY A 19 0.62 -28.21 19.22
C GLY A 19 1.56 -27.44 18.30
N ALA A 20 1.23 -26.17 18.00
CA ALA A 20 2.18 -25.29 17.36
C ALA A 20 2.67 -24.28 18.42
N GLU A 21 3.95 -24.41 18.78
CA GLU A 21 4.76 -23.42 19.44
C GLU A 21 4.44 -22.04 18.87
N ILE A 22 4.20 -21.06 19.79
CA ILE A 22 3.91 -19.67 19.42
C ILE A 22 5.21 -19.11 18.80
N ALA A 23 5.31 -19.23 17.49
CA ALA A 23 6.25 -18.42 16.74
C ALA A 23 5.91 -16.96 17.07
N HIS A 24 6.88 -16.20 17.56
CA HIS A 24 6.81 -14.76 17.68
C HIS A 24 6.22 -14.21 16.39
N PRO A 25 5.29 -13.23 16.43
CA PRO A 25 4.75 -12.65 15.23
C PRO A 25 5.95 -12.27 14.35
N ALA A 26 6.00 -12.84 13.16
CA ALA A 26 6.95 -12.39 12.17
C ALA A 26 6.75 -10.88 12.12
N THR A 27 7.72 -10.15 12.63
CA THR A 27 7.79 -8.72 12.43
C THR A 27 7.84 -8.59 10.92
N TYR A 28 6.73 -8.18 10.30
CA TYR A 28 6.79 -7.65 8.96
C TYR A 28 7.82 -6.55 9.05
N PRO A 29 9.00 -6.71 8.45
CA PRO A 29 9.93 -5.62 8.43
C PRO A 29 9.18 -4.52 7.72
N SER A 30 9.06 -3.39 8.39
CA SER A 30 8.75 -2.14 7.71
C SER A 30 9.53 -2.16 6.41
N PRO A 31 9.00 -1.66 5.29
CA PRO A 31 9.76 -1.54 4.05
C PRO A 31 11.08 -0.88 4.43
N GLY A 32 12.09 -1.73 4.63
CA GLY A 32 13.35 -1.33 5.23
C GLY A 32 14.06 -0.48 4.20
N ILE A 33 13.95 0.83 4.35
CA ILE A 33 14.93 1.72 3.77
C ILE A 33 16.18 1.38 4.54
N ALA A 34 17.08 0.66 3.86
CA ALA A 34 18.28 0.11 4.45
C ALA A 34 18.99 1.16 5.30
N SER A 35 19.12 0.91 6.61
CA SER A 35 20.09 1.63 7.40
C SER A 35 21.43 1.37 6.72
N ALA A 36 22.11 2.44 6.32
CA ALA A 36 23.47 2.38 5.78
C ALA A 36 24.38 1.79 6.87
N GLY A 37 24.47 0.48 6.88
CA GLY A 37 25.53 -0.22 7.61
C GLY A 37 26.85 0.22 7.00
N THR A 38 27.69 0.83 7.82
CA THR A 38 29.10 1.17 7.52
C THR A 38 29.90 -0.13 7.36
N GLY A 39 29.60 -0.88 6.30
CA GLY A 39 30.41 -1.99 5.82
C GLY A 39 31.22 -1.48 4.63
N THR A 40 32.48 -1.09 4.86
CA THR A 40 33.48 -0.81 3.85
C THR A 40 33.84 -2.12 3.11
N GLY A 41 32.88 -2.64 2.36
CA GLY A 41 33.10 -3.67 1.36
C GLY A 41 33.42 -2.98 0.03
N MET A 42 34.71 -2.80 -0.25
CA MET A 42 35.21 -2.33 -1.53
C MET A 42 34.87 -3.34 -2.63
N PHE A 43 33.67 -3.20 -3.22
CA PHE A 43 33.34 -3.88 -4.46
C PHE A 43 34.18 -3.24 -5.57
N VAL A 44 35.28 -3.91 -5.90
CA VAL A 44 36.01 -3.63 -7.14
C VAL A 44 35.05 -3.98 -8.29
N ARG A 45 34.33 -2.97 -8.80
CA ARG A 45 33.68 -3.05 -10.12
C ARG A 45 34.81 -3.28 -11.13
N ARG A 46 34.99 -4.51 -11.59
CA ARG A 46 35.60 -4.72 -12.88
C ARG A 46 34.71 -4.00 -13.90
N HIS A 47 35.19 -2.91 -14.47
CA HIS A 47 34.64 -2.34 -15.69
C HIS A 47 34.81 -3.40 -16.81
N LEU A 48 33.88 -4.36 -16.85
CA LEU A 48 33.62 -5.09 -18.06
C LEU A 48 32.93 -4.10 -18.99
N VAL A 49 33.52 -3.85 -20.14
CA VAL A 49 32.86 -3.16 -21.24
C VAL A 49 31.52 -3.86 -21.45
N PRO A 50 30.36 -3.17 -21.38
CA PRO A 50 29.08 -3.81 -21.57
C PRO A 50 29.09 -4.51 -22.94
N ASP A 51 28.85 -5.81 -22.95
CA ASP A 51 28.58 -6.52 -24.19
C ASP A 51 27.25 -5.97 -24.76
N PRO A 52 27.25 -5.27 -25.91
CA PRO A 52 26.05 -4.65 -26.46
C PRO A 52 24.97 -5.66 -26.89
N HIS A 53 25.25 -6.96 -26.78
CA HIS A 53 24.32 -8.05 -27.11
C HIS A 53 23.83 -8.84 -25.88
N ARG A 54 24.22 -8.44 -24.68
CA ARG A 54 23.74 -9.10 -23.46
C ARG A 54 22.33 -8.60 -23.11
N MET A 55 21.31 -9.41 -23.40
CA MET A 55 19.95 -9.20 -22.91
C MET A 55 19.94 -9.18 -21.38
N LEU A 56 19.46 -8.09 -20.80
CA LEU A 56 19.30 -7.96 -19.35
C LEU A 56 17.95 -8.55 -18.94
N THR A 57 17.93 -9.21 -17.78
CA THR A 57 16.68 -9.56 -17.09
C THR A 57 16.64 -8.81 -15.77
N LEU A 58 15.58 -8.06 -15.55
CA LEU A 58 15.31 -7.36 -14.30
C LEU A 58 14.06 -7.94 -13.65
N HIS A 59 14.18 -8.42 -12.43
CA HIS A 59 13.08 -8.81 -11.58
C HIS A 59 12.69 -7.62 -10.69
N VAL A 60 11.44 -7.18 -10.73
CA VAL A 60 10.92 -6.13 -9.86
C VAL A 60 9.89 -6.75 -8.91
N THR A 61 10.04 -6.47 -7.62
CA THR A 61 9.16 -6.97 -6.57
C THR A 61 8.95 -5.91 -5.49
N ASN A 62 7.94 -6.09 -4.64
CA ASN A 62 7.79 -5.29 -3.42
C ASN A 62 8.98 -5.52 -2.47
N GLY A 63 9.30 -4.60 -1.65
CA GLY A 63 10.17 -4.69 -0.47
C GLY A 63 11.38 -5.64 -0.48
N ASP A 64 12.11 -5.62 0.62
CA ASP A 64 13.43 -6.29 0.72
C ASP A 64 13.35 -7.81 0.92
N LEU A 65 12.33 -8.33 1.58
CA LEU A 65 12.22 -9.76 1.86
C LEU A 65 12.03 -10.58 0.59
N ALA A 66 11.06 -10.17 -0.23
CA ALA A 66 10.83 -10.80 -1.53
C ALA A 66 12.05 -10.66 -2.45
N ALA A 67 12.68 -9.47 -2.48
CA ALA A 67 13.90 -9.25 -3.25
C ALA A 67 15.06 -10.15 -2.80
N GLN A 68 15.26 -10.34 -1.50
CA GLN A 68 16.27 -11.25 -0.97
C GLN A 68 15.96 -12.72 -1.30
N GLY A 69 14.70 -13.13 -1.24
CA GLY A 69 14.25 -14.46 -1.65
C GLY A 69 14.57 -14.72 -3.13
N LEU A 70 14.18 -13.78 -3.99
CA LEU A 70 14.47 -13.81 -5.44
C LEU A 70 15.97 -13.87 -5.73
N ALA A 71 16.78 -13.00 -5.12
CA ALA A 71 18.23 -12.99 -5.33
C ALA A 71 18.91 -14.30 -4.96
N ARG A 72 18.35 -15.06 -4.02
CA ARG A 72 18.83 -16.38 -3.59
C ARG A 72 18.20 -17.55 -4.34
N SER A 73 17.25 -17.30 -5.23
CA SER A 73 16.48 -18.34 -5.93
C SER A 73 17.26 -19.07 -7.02
N GLY A 74 18.38 -18.49 -7.49
CA GLY A 74 19.14 -18.99 -8.62
C GLY A 74 18.58 -18.60 -9.99
N LEU A 75 17.51 -17.82 -10.05
CA LEU A 75 17.01 -17.25 -11.31
C LEU A 75 18.03 -16.27 -11.90
N PRO A 76 18.22 -16.28 -13.23
CA PRO A 76 19.16 -15.35 -13.87
C PRO A 76 18.58 -13.94 -13.91
N GLY A 77 19.40 -12.92 -13.65
CA GLY A 77 19.02 -11.51 -13.74
C GLY A 77 19.30 -10.74 -12.46
N ASP A 78 19.04 -9.44 -12.54
CA ASP A 78 19.14 -8.52 -11.40
C ASP A 78 17.78 -8.43 -10.70
N VAL A 79 17.79 -8.07 -9.41
CA VAL A 79 16.58 -7.89 -8.62
C VAL A 79 16.51 -6.45 -8.13
N LEU A 80 15.35 -5.82 -8.29
CA LEU A 80 15.04 -4.47 -7.83
C LEU A 80 13.84 -4.52 -6.88
N ALA A 81 14.04 -4.08 -5.64
CA ALA A 81 12.96 -3.85 -4.71
C ALA A 81 12.30 -2.50 -5.02
N TRP A 82 11.00 -2.53 -5.36
CA TRP A 82 10.20 -1.32 -5.62
C TRP A 82 9.56 -0.86 -4.30
N ARG A 83 10.24 0.03 -3.60
CA ARG A 83 9.82 0.46 -2.26
C ARG A 83 9.07 1.77 -2.36
N ASP A 84 7.83 1.80 -1.93
CA ASP A 84 7.09 3.01 -1.54
C ASP A 84 5.82 2.63 -0.77
N VAL A 85 5.37 3.51 0.13
CA VAL A 85 4.14 3.37 0.93
C VAL A 85 3.04 4.19 0.27
N LEU A 86 2.68 3.84 -0.99
CA LEU A 86 1.78 4.63 -1.84
C LEU A 86 0.35 4.79 -1.27
N HIS A 87 -0.06 3.90 -0.39
CA HIS A 87 -1.36 3.97 0.28
C HIS A 87 -1.46 5.11 1.32
N ASP A 88 -0.35 5.76 1.63
CA ASP A 88 -0.30 6.89 2.56
C ASP A 88 0.60 8.00 2.00
N GLY A 89 0.25 9.26 2.28
CA GLY A 89 0.96 10.43 1.77
C GLY A 89 0.61 10.81 0.32
N PRO A 90 1.17 11.93 -0.16
CA PRO A 90 0.83 12.49 -1.45
C PRO A 90 1.34 11.64 -2.61
N VAL A 91 0.45 11.27 -3.53
CA VAL A 91 0.77 10.67 -4.81
C VAL A 91 0.45 11.69 -5.89
N LEU A 92 1.42 12.55 -6.21
CA LEU A 92 1.23 13.60 -7.21
C LEU A 92 1.14 12.99 -8.61
N PRO A 93 0.39 13.63 -9.54
CA PRO A 93 0.48 13.30 -10.96
C PRO A 93 1.94 13.33 -11.39
N ASP A 94 2.38 12.28 -12.10
CA ASP A 94 3.80 12.01 -12.31
C ASP A 94 4.28 12.28 -13.74
N ASP A 95 3.68 13.26 -14.44
CA ASP A 95 4.18 13.73 -15.74
C ASP A 95 5.64 14.19 -15.64
N ASP A 96 6.00 14.79 -14.49
CA ASP A 96 7.37 15.02 -14.06
C ASP A 96 7.64 14.23 -12.77
N ARG A 97 8.62 13.32 -12.83
CA ARG A 97 8.98 12.46 -11.69
C ARG A 97 9.67 13.18 -10.54
N GLU A 98 10.26 14.34 -10.77
CA GLU A 98 11.00 15.06 -9.72
C GLU A 98 10.08 15.56 -8.60
N PRO A 99 8.98 16.29 -8.88
CA PRO A 99 8.04 16.69 -7.83
C PRO A 99 7.43 15.51 -7.08
N PHE A 100 7.10 14.43 -7.79
CA PHE A 100 6.59 13.20 -7.16
C PHE A 100 7.61 12.64 -6.15
N ARG A 101 8.86 12.40 -6.57
CA ARG A 101 9.90 11.83 -5.69
C ARG A 101 10.19 12.73 -4.49
N SER A 102 10.26 14.04 -4.71
CA SER A 102 10.49 15.01 -3.65
C SER A 102 9.35 15.02 -2.62
N ALA A 103 8.10 15.00 -3.07
CA ALA A 103 6.93 14.94 -2.19
C ALA A 103 6.89 13.63 -1.38
N ARG A 104 7.23 12.49 -2.00
CA ARG A 104 7.31 11.19 -1.30
C ARG A 104 8.42 11.20 -0.26
N ALA A 105 9.62 11.67 -0.60
CA ALA A 105 10.76 11.74 0.32
C ALA A 105 10.46 12.63 1.53
N ALA A 106 9.93 13.83 1.29
CA ALA A 106 9.51 14.75 2.34
C ALA A 106 8.43 14.15 3.26
N PHE A 107 7.43 13.47 2.69
CA PHE A 107 6.38 12.82 3.46
C PHE A 107 6.94 11.74 4.40
N LEU A 108 7.78 10.83 3.88
CA LEU A 108 8.36 9.74 4.67
C LEU A 108 9.31 10.26 5.78
N ALA A 109 9.99 11.36 5.52
CA ALA A 109 10.84 12.04 6.50
C ALA A 109 10.01 12.74 7.58
N ASP A 110 8.92 13.43 7.23
CA ASP A 110 7.99 14.06 8.18
C ASP A 110 7.40 13.02 9.15
N ARG A 111 7.08 11.84 8.64
CA ARG A 111 6.64 10.69 9.47
C ARG A 111 7.77 10.07 10.30
N ARG A 112 9.02 10.50 10.11
CA ARG A 112 10.21 9.89 10.72
C ARG A 112 10.35 8.39 10.41
N TRP A 113 9.85 7.99 9.25
CA TRP A 113 9.97 6.62 8.78
C TRP A 113 11.29 6.38 8.06
N ALA A 114 11.91 7.45 7.53
CA ALA A 114 13.19 7.38 6.85
C ALA A 114 13.89 8.74 6.79
N ASP A 115 15.15 8.73 6.35
CA ASP A 115 15.92 9.94 6.00
C ASP A 115 15.51 10.42 4.60
N GLU A 116 15.17 11.71 4.46
CA GLU A 116 14.67 12.30 3.22
C GLU A 116 15.64 12.12 2.05
N HIS A 117 16.92 12.41 2.26
CA HIS A 117 17.93 12.29 1.21
C HIS A 117 18.18 10.83 0.80
N ALA A 118 18.09 9.90 1.75
CA ALA A 118 18.21 8.48 1.47
C ALA A 118 17.03 8.00 0.62
N VAL A 119 15.80 8.39 0.97
CA VAL A 119 14.58 8.07 0.19
C VAL A 119 14.68 8.64 -1.21
N LEU A 120 15.02 9.93 -1.34
CA LEU A 120 15.12 10.57 -2.65
C LEU A 120 16.15 9.87 -3.54
N ARG A 121 17.31 9.52 -3.01
CA ARG A 121 18.35 8.76 -3.75
C ARG A 121 17.84 7.39 -4.18
N ASP A 122 17.12 6.67 -3.30
CA ASP A 122 16.56 5.33 -3.61
C ASP A 122 15.50 5.43 -4.73
N LEU A 123 14.58 6.39 -4.65
CA LEU A 123 13.57 6.63 -5.67
C LEU A 123 14.18 7.02 -7.04
N VAL A 124 15.20 7.87 -7.03
CA VAL A 124 15.92 8.24 -8.27
C VAL A 124 16.63 7.03 -8.88
N ALA A 125 17.34 6.26 -8.06
CA ALA A 125 18.07 5.08 -8.52
C ALA A 125 17.11 3.98 -9.04
N ARG A 126 15.98 3.78 -8.37
CA ARG A 126 14.92 2.86 -8.77
C ARG A 126 14.36 3.20 -10.15
N ASP A 127 13.95 4.47 -10.34
CA ASP A 127 13.40 4.95 -11.60
C ASP A 127 14.43 4.86 -12.73
N ALA A 128 15.69 5.24 -12.46
CA ALA A 128 16.79 5.14 -13.43
C ALA A 128 17.00 3.69 -13.86
N ARG A 129 16.98 2.73 -12.93
CA ARG A 129 17.17 1.32 -13.22
C ARG A 129 16.08 0.75 -14.14
N LEU A 130 14.82 1.17 -13.95
CA LEU A 130 13.73 0.81 -14.85
C LEU A 130 13.90 1.48 -16.24
N HIS A 131 14.37 2.72 -16.27
CA HIS A 131 14.56 3.49 -17.51
C HIS A 131 15.71 2.96 -18.38
N GLU A 132 16.73 2.36 -17.79
CA GLU A 132 17.89 1.77 -18.50
C GLU A 132 17.50 0.56 -19.38
N LEU A 133 16.38 -0.11 -19.11
CA LEU A 133 15.94 -1.24 -19.91
C LEU A 133 15.54 -0.82 -21.33
N THR A 134 15.89 -1.66 -22.30
CA THR A 134 15.62 -1.46 -23.73
C THR A 134 14.68 -2.54 -24.29
N ALA A 135 14.27 -2.41 -25.54
CA ALA A 135 13.40 -3.39 -26.22
C ALA A 135 13.99 -4.81 -26.28
N GLY A 136 15.32 -4.96 -26.16
CA GLY A 136 15.99 -6.27 -26.13
C GLY A 136 15.97 -6.94 -24.75
N ASP A 137 15.57 -6.21 -23.70
CA ASP A 137 15.65 -6.67 -22.32
C ASP A 137 14.33 -7.31 -21.84
N SER A 138 14.40 -8.00 -20.69
CA SER A 138 13.24 -8.62 -20.04
C SER A 138 12.98 -8.01 -18.67
N LEU A 139 11.72 -7.68 -18.39
CA LEU A 139 11.25 -7.23 -17.10
C LEU A 139 10.24 -8.23 -16.54
N ILE A 140 10.50 -8.74 -15.35
CA ILE A 140 9.64 -9.72 -14.67
C ILE A 140 9.06 -9.08 -13.41
N LEU A 141 7.74 -8.96 -13.35
CA LEU A 141 7.00 -8.34 -12.26
C LEU A 141 6.53 -9.41 -11.27
N TRP A 142 6.83 -9.18 -9.99
CA TRP A 142 6.49 -10.04 -8.86
C TRP A 142 5.75 -9.21 -7.82
N PHE A 143 4.44 -9.18 -7.88
CA PHE A 143 3.60 -8.42 -6.97
C PHE A 143 2.50 -9.28 -6.37
N GLU A 144 2.27 -9.09 -5.08
CA GLU A 144 1.27 -9.79 -4.29
C GLU A 144 -0.15 -9.27 -4.57
N PRO A 145 -1.20 -9.99 -4.16
CA PRO A 145 -2.58 -9.59 -4.42
C PRO A 145 -3.07 -8.38 -3.62
N ASP A 146 -2.32 -7.97 -2.62
CA ASP A 146 -2.74 -6.95 -1.67
C ASP A 146 -2.68 -5.52 -2.23
N LEU A 147 -3.28 -4.59 -1.49
CA LEU A 147 -3.39 -3.18 -1.87
C LEU A 147 -2.00 -2.51 -2.02
N TYR A 148 -1.06 -2.79 -1.12
CA TYR A 148 0.27 -2.17 -1.14
C TYR A 148 1.02 -2.53 -2.42
N ASP A 149 1.02 -3.80 -2.79
CA ASP A 149 1.68 -4.32 -3.99
C ASP A 149 1.00 -3.85 -5.28
N GLN A 150 -0.32 -3.87 -5.31
CA GLN A 150 -1.07 -3.48 -6.52
C GLN A 150 -0.91 -1.99 -6.85
N LEU A 151 -0.73 -1.12 -5.85
CA LEU A 151 -0.40 0.29 -6.08
C LEU A 151 0.99 0.47 -6.68
N GLN A 152 1.97 -0.30 -6.24
CA GLN A 152 3.31 -0.29 -6.84
C GLN A 152 3.29 -0.86 -8.26
N LEU A 153 2.52 -1.91 -8.50
CA LEU A 153 2.34 -2.50 -9.83
C LEU A 153 1.81 -1.48 -10.82
N ILE A 154 0.75 -0.72 -10.48
CA ILE A 154 0.19 0.28 -11.41
C ILE A 154 1.14 1.45 -11.65
N GLU A 155 1.99 1.83 -10.68
CA GLU A 155 3.08 2.79 -10.91
C GLU A 155 4.05 2.29 -11.97
N VAL A 156 4.55 1.05 -11.84
CA VAL A 156 5.47 0.43 -12.79
C VAL A 156 4.84 0.31 -14.18
N LEU A 157 3.59 -0.17 -14.27
CA LEU A 157 2.88 -0.29 -15.54
C LEU A 157 2.66 1.07 -16.22
N SER A 158 2.36 2.11 -15.44
CA SER A 158 2.20 3.48 -15.94
C SER A 158 3.51 4.04 -16.50
N LEU A 159 4.63 3.85 -15.80
CA LEU A 159 5.96 4.25 -16.28
C LEU A 159 6.31 3.57 -17.60
N LEU A 160 6.01 2.28 -17.73
CA LEU A 160 6.25 1.52 -18.97
C LEU A 160 5.29 1.96 -20.10
N HIS A 161 4.01 2.21 -19.78
CA HIS A 161 3.02 2.64 -20.77
C HIS A 161 3.44 3.94 -21.47
N ARG A 162 4.03 4.87 -20.76
CA ARG A 162 4.47 6.18 -21.31
C ARG A 162 5.69 6.10 -22.20
N ARG A 163 6.43 5.00 -22.19
CA ARG A 163 7.56 4.79 -23.09
C ARG A 163 7.05 4.48 -24.52
N PRO A 164 7.77 4.89 -25.57
CA PRO A 164 7.47 4.46 -26.94
C PRO A 164 7.46 2.93 -27.04
N ALA A 165 6.49 2.37 -27.77
CA ALA A 165 6.32 0.92 -27.84
C ALA A 165 7.59 0.17 -28.31
N GLY A 166 8.35 0.77 -29.24
CA GLY A 166 9.60 0.19 -29.75
C GLY A 166 10.79 0.25 -28.77
N GLU A 167 10.65 0.94 -27.64
CA GLU A 167 11.71 1.08 -26.62
C GLU A 167 11.40 0.29 -25.34
N ARG A 168 10.22 -0.35 -25.26
CA ARG A 168 9.79 -1.09 -24.07
C ARG A 168 10.49 -2.44 -23.99
N PRO A 169 10.96 -2.87 -22.81
CA PRO A 169 11.40 -4.26 -22.61
C PRO A 169 10.24 -5.24 -22.81
N SER A 170 10.55 -6.51 -22.99
CA SER A 170 9.55 -7.57 -22.85
C SER A 170 9.11 -7.67 -21.40
N VAL A 171 7.82 -7.45 -21.10
CA VAL A 171 7.29 -7.44 -19.75
C VAL A 171 6.49 -8.71 -19.47
N SER A 172 6.75 -9.35 -18.35
CA SER A 172 5.94 -10.47 -17.86
C SER A 172 5.58 -10.28 -16.39
N ILE A 173 4.43 -10.78 -15.96
CA ILE A 173 4.00 -10.82 -14.58
C ILE A 173 3.90 -12.27 -14.10
N VAL A 174 4.37 -12.53 -12.88
CA VAL A 174 4.21 -13.82 -12.22
C VAL A 174 2.87 -13.81 -11.47
N PRO A 175 1.95 -14.72 -11.76
CA PRO A 175 0.72 -14.86 -10.97
C PRO A 175 1.09 -15.39 -9.59
N ALA A 176 0.95 -14.54 -8.57
CA ALA A 176 1.29 -14.86 -7.19
C ALA A 176 0.04 -14.64 -6.31
N ASP A 177 -0.65 -15.73 -5.96
CA ASP A 177 -1.74 -15.74 -4.97
C ASP A 177 -1.18 -16.14 -3.59
N LEU A 178 -0.08 -15.47 -3.17
CA LEU A 178 0.67 -15.80 -1.96
C LEU A 178 1.59 -14.64 -1.56
N MET A 179 2.08 -14.69 -0.33
CA MET A 179 3.03 -13.70 0.21
C MET A 179 4.46 -14.07 -0.22
N LEU A 180 5.05 -13.27 -1.11
CA LEU A 180 6.38 -13.50 -1.68
C LEU A 180 7.49 -13.39 -0.63
N GLY A 181 7.32 -12.48 0.33
CA GLY A 181 8.28 -12.27 1.40
C GLY A 181 8.48 -13.47 2.33
N GLU A 182 7.53 -14.39 2.37
CA GLU A 182 7.58 -15.61 3.18
C GLU A 182 8.09 -16.84 2.40
N LEU A 183 8.32 -16.70 1.10
CA LEU A 183 8.71 -17.81 0.26
C LEU A 183 10.17 -18.24 0.46
N ALA A 184 10.37 -19.55 0.58
CA ALA A 184 11.71 -20.12 0.44
C ALA A 184 12.26 -19.86 -0.97
N PRO A 185 13.56 -19.54 -1.14
CA PRO A 185 14.16 -19.24 -2.44
C PRO A 185 13.88 -20.30 -3.53
N THR A 186 13.80 -21.56 -3.16
CA THR A 186 13.54 -22.69 -4.08
C THR A 186 12.12 -22.70 -4.67
N LYS A 187 11.22 -21.87 -4.16
CA LYS A 187 9.84 -21.77 -4.66
C LYS A 187 9.66 -20.72 -5.77
N PHE A 188 10.62 -19.82 -5.96
CA PHE A 188 10.54 -18.82 -7.02
C PHE A 188 10.68 -19.40 -8.45
N PRO A 189 11.63 -20.34 -8.75
CA PRO A 189 11.78 -20.87 -10.10
C PRO A 189 10.50 -21.51 -10.68
N PRO A 190 9.73 -22.35 -9.95
CA PRO A 190 8.46 -22.87 -10.48
C PRO A 190 7.43 -21.78 -10.81
N LEU A 191 7.38 -20.70 -10.03
CA LEU A 191 6.49 -19.55 -10.29
C LEU A 191 6.95 -18.77 -11.52
N TYR A 192 8.26 -18.63 -11.71
CA TYR A 192 8.81 -17.97 -12.89
C TYR A 192 8.38 -18.65 -14.19
N GLU A 193 8.28 -19.99 -14.22
CA GLU A 193 7.91 -20.76 -15.42
C GLU A 193 6.44 -20.51 -15.85
N VAL A 194 5.56 -20.12 -14.93
CA VAL A 194 4.15 -19.84 -15.23
C VAL A 194 3.85 -18.35 -15.45
N ARG A 195 4.90 -17.51 -15.56
CA ARG A 195 4.75 -16.09 -15.82
C ARG A 195 4.01 -15.83 -17.13
N ARG A 196 3.30 -14.74 -17.19
CA ARG A 196 2.47 -14.33 -18.33
C ARG A 196 2.95 -13.02 -18.92
N ALA A 197 2.99 -12.93 -20.26
CA ALA A 197 3.35 -11.70 -20.93
C ALA A 197 2.31 -10.60 -20.67
N ILE A 198 2.75 -9.41 -20.35
CA ILE A 198 1.93 -8.19 -20.24
C ILE A 198 1.68 -7.64 -21.64
N THR A 199 0.42 -7.34 -21.96
CA THR A 199 -0.01 -6.77 -23.24
C THR A 199 -0.04 -5.25 -23.20
N ALA A 200 -0.20 -4.62 -24.37
CA ALA A 200 -0.45 -3.17 -24.45
C ALA A 200 -1.74 -2.76 -23.72
N GLY A 201 -2.77 -3.60 -23.72
CA GLY A 201 -4.00 -3.37 -22.98
C GLY A 201 -3.81 -3.44 -21.46
N ASP A 202 -2.96 -4.32 -20.97
CA ASP A 202 -2.62 -4.39 -19.54
C ASP A 202 -1.82 -3.16 -19.08
N LEU A 203 -0.88 -2.69 -19.92
CA LEU A 203 -0.15 -1.44 -19.66
C LEU A 203 -1.09 -0.24 -19.63
N GLN A 204 -2.03 -0.14 -20.58
CA GLN A 204 -3.05 0.91 -20.59
C GLN A 204 -3.90 0.87 -19.31
N ARG A 205 -4.39 -0.33 -18.92
CA ARG A 205 -5.19 -0.51 -17.70
C ARG A 205 -4.43 -0.08 -16.44
N GLY A 206 -3.14 -0.43 -16.32
CA GLY A 206 -2.29 0.01 -15.23
C GLY A 206 -2.08 1.53 -15.23
N HIS A 207 -1.91 2.13 -16.40
CA HIS A 207 -1.78 3.57 -16.56
C HIS A 207 -3.07 4.31 -16.17
N ASP A 208 -4.24 3.83 -16.63
CA ASP A 208 -5.53 4.43 -16.26
C ASP A 208 -5.77 4.34 -14.75
N ALA A 209 -5.42 3.21 -14.14
CA ALA A 209 -5.50 3.02 -12.70
C ALA A 209 -4.58 3.97 -11.93
N TRP A 210 -3.34 4.16 -12.39
CA TRP A 210 -2.41 5.11 -11.80
C TRP A 210 -2.91 6.56 -11.90
N ARG A 211 -3.40 6.97 -13.08
CA ARG A 211 -3.96 8.30 -13.26
C ARG A 211 -5.15 8.56 -12.37
N ALA A 212 -6.06 7.61 -12.26
CA ALA A 212 -7.23 7.72 -11.40
C ALA A 212 -6.85 7.77 -9.90
N PHE A 213 -5.86 6.98 -9.50
CA PHE A 213 -5.35 6.97 -8.12
C PHE A 213 -4.60 8.26 -7.75
N SER A 214 -3.85 8.84 -8.69
CA SER A 214 -3.11 10.09 -8.49
C SER A 214 -3.94 11.36 -8.74
N ALA A 215 -5.22 11.22 -9.09
CA ALA A 215 -6.12 12.35 -9.28
C ALA A 215 -6.42 13.09 -7.97
N ALA A 216 -6.70 14.40 -8.06
CA ALA A 216 -6.97 15.24 -6.90
C ALA A 216 -8.33 14.98 -6.23
N ALA A 217 -9.19 14.15 -6.86
CA ALA A 217 -10.51 13.77 -6.35
C ALA A 217 -10.74 12.27 -6.52
N PRO A 218 -11.54 11.62 -5.66
CA PRO A 218 -11.79 10.18 -5.73
C PRO A 218 -12.68 9.73 -6.89
N ASP A 219 -13.37 10.68 -7.54
CA ASP A 219 -14.39 10.40 -8.56
C ASP A 219 -13.84 9.61 -9.75
N ASP A 220 -12.62 9.94 -10.22
CA ASP A 220 -11.97 9.22 -11.33
C ASP A 220 -11.69 7.77 -10.94
N LEU A 221 -11.24 7.53 -9.70
CA LEU A 221 -10.99 6.19 -9.20
C LEU A 221 -12.30 5.40 -9.04
N LEU A 222 -13.35 6.03 -8.53
CA LEU A 222 -14.68 5.43 -8.38
C LEU A 222 -15.24 5.02 -9.74
N GLN A 223 -15.22 5.92 -10.73
CA GLN A 223 -15.69 5.66 -12.09
C GLN A 223 -14.90 4.52 -12.75
N LEU A 224 -13.59 4.46 -12.55
CA LEU A 224 -12.73 3.42 -13.10
C LEU A 224 -13.05 2.04 -12.48
N VAL A 225 -13.19 1.96 -11.16
CA VAL A 225 -13.56 0.72 -10.47
C VAL A 225 -14.92 0.21 -10.95
N ASP A 226 -15.90 1.09 -11.08
CA ASP A 226 -17.21 0.75 -11.63
C ASP A 226 -17.14 0.26 -13.09
N ALA A 227 -16.27 0.86 -13.92
CA ALA A 227 -16.06 0.42 -15.28
C ALA A 227 -15.42 -0.98 -15.33
N PHE A 228 -14.43 -1.24 -14.48
CA PHE A 228 -13.80 -2.58 -14.36
C PHE A 228 -14.83 -3.63 -13.90
N ASP A 229 -15.65 -3.32 -12.91
CA ASP A 229 -16.71 -4.22 -12.44
C ASP A 229 -17.73 -4.55 -13.53
N ARG A 230 -18.15 -3.55 -14.30
CA ARG A 230 -19.06 -3.79 -15.43
C ARG A 230 -18.41 -4.69 -16.49
N SER A 231 -17.15 -4.47 -16.79
CA SER A 231 -16.38 -5.26 -17.73
C SER A 231 -16.25 -6.72 -17.28
N ILE A 232 -15.93 -6.95 -16.00
CA ILE A 232 -15.86 -8.30 -15.41
C ILE A 232 -17.22 -9.01 -15.46
N ARG A 233 -18.32 -8.33 -15.11
CA ARG A 233 -19.67 -8.89 -15.12
C ARG A 233 -20.16 -9.21 -16.53
N ALA A 234 -19.83 -8.38 -17.50
CA ALA A 234 -20.22 -8.56 -18.89
C ALA A 234 -19.49 -9.73 -19.57
N ARG A 235 -18.49 -10.35 -18.93
CA ARG A 235 -17.61 -11.39 -19.53
C ARG A 235 -17.10 -10.96 -20.92
N THR A 236 -16.80 -9.69 -21.08
CA THR A 236 -16.35 -9.11 -22.35
C THR A 236 -14.90 -9.49 -22.67
N TYR A 237 -14.26 -10.29 -21.84
CA TYR A 237 -12.95 -10.87 -22.17
C TYR A 237 -13.14 -12.06 -23.08
N ALA A 238 -12.50 -12.02 -24.24
CA ALA A 238 -12.37 -13.21 -25.08
C ALA A 238 -11.75 -14.34 -24.22
N ALA A 239 -12.12 -15.57 -24.47
CA ALA A 239 -11.69 -16.74 -23.69
C ALA A 239 -10.14 -16.87 -23.59
N ASP A 240 -9.40 -16.25 -24.51
CA ASP A 240 -7.94 -16.21 -24.55
C ASP A 240 -7.33 -15.08 -23.71
N GLU A 241 -8.13 -14.08 -23.28
CA GLU A 241 -7.68 -13.01 -22.39
C GLU A 241 -7.94 -13.37 -20.93
N GLN A 242 -7.24 -14.38 -20.45
CA GLN A 242 -7.18 -14.64 -19.03
C GLN A 242 -6.65 -13.39 -18.34
N GLU A 243 -7.42 -12.86 -17.41
CA GLU A 243 -7.10 -11.61 -16.71
C GLU A 243 -5.68 -11.68 -16.13
N ARG A 244 -4.81 -10.76 -16.58
CA ARG A 244 -3.40 -10.73 -16.15
C ARG A 244 -3.19 -9.90 -14.90
N LEU A 245 -4.18 -9.05 -14.57
CA LEU A 245 -4.20 -8.20 -13.38
C LEU A 245 -5.44 -8.55 -12.50
N PRO A 246 -5.58 -9.81 -12.03
CA PRO A 246 -6.81 -10.30 -11.42
C PRO A 246 -7.13 -9.61 -10.09
N HIS A 247 -6.13 -9.07 -9.41
CA HIS A 247 -6.27 -8.46 -8.08
C HIS A 247 -6.48 -6.95 -8.14
N LEU A 248 -6.20 -6.32 -9.29
CA LEU A 248 -6.19 -4.86 -9.42
C LEU A 248 -7.52 -4.19 -9.03
N THR A 249 -8.65 -4.70 -9.55
CA THR A 249 -9.97 -4.11 -9.26
C THR A 249 -10.31 -4.21 -7.76
N ALA A 250 -9.99 -5.34 -7.13
CA ALA A 250 -10.22 -5.53 -5.70
C ALA A 250 -9.35 -4.58 -4.85
N ALA A 251 -8.07 -4.41 -5.22
CA ALA A 251 -7.16 -3.51 -4.55
C ALA A 251 -7.61 -2.04 -4.69
N LEU A 252 -8.01 -1.60 -5.88
CA LEU A 252 -8.50 -0.23 -6.09
C LEU A 252 -9.81 0.04 -5.33
N ARG A 253 -10.72 -0.95 -5.24
CA ARG A 253 -11.91 -0.86 -4.39
C ARG A 253 -11.51 -0.71 -2.92
N ARG A 254 -10.50 -1.47 -2.48
CA ARG A 254 -9.98 -1.38 -1.13
C ARG A 254 -9.36 0.00 -0.84
N VAL A 255 -8.76 0.68 -1.84
CA VAL A 255 -8.33 2.08 -1.74
C VAL A 255 -9.52 3.01 -1.48
N LEU A 256 -10.62 2.84 -2.22
CA LEU A 256 -11.83 3.65 -2.03
C LEU A 256 -12.39 3.53 -0.60
N GLU A 257 -12.24 2.38 0.04
CA GLU A 257 -12.65 2.16 1.42
C GLU A 257 -11.71 2.83 2.46
N GLU A 258 -10.57 3.39 2.02
CA GLU A 258 -9.72 4.23 2.87
C GLU A 258 -10.20 5.69 2.93
N TYR A 259 -11.10 6.10 2.05
CA TYR A 259 -11.79 7.38 2.24
C TYR A 259 -12.77 7.30 3.41
N PRO A 260 -12.92 8.38 4.19
CA PRO A 260 -13.85 8.42 5.31
C PRO A 260 -15.30 8.19 4.87
N ASP A 261 -16.03 7.33 5.58
CA ASP A 261 -17.45 7.15 5.35
C ASP A 261 -18.30 8.36 5.82
N ALA A 262 -19.52 8.45 5.33
CA ALA A 262 -20.41 9.57 5.59
C ALA A 262 -21.04 9.58 7.00
N GLU A 263 -21.11 8.43 7.68
CA GLU A 263 -21.76 8.30 8.98
C GLU A 263 -20.82 8.55 10.15
N THR A 264 -19.65 7.90 10.12
CA THR A 264 -18.72 7.88 11.26
C THR A 264 -17.47 8.73 11.01
N GLY A 265 -17.20 9.08 9.75
CA GLY A 265 -15.97 9.76 9.35
C GLY A 265 -14.72 8.86 9.44
N LEU A 266 -14.86 7.54 9.56
CA LEU A 266 -13.75 6.59 9.61
C LEU A 266 -13.50 5.96 8.26
N SER A 267 -12.24 5.70 7.94
CA SER A 267 -11.88 4.75 6.90
C SER A 267 -12.15 3.32 7.36
N ARG A 268 -12.16 2.36 6.41
CA ARG A 268 -12.31 0.93 6.78
C ARG A 268 -11.21 0.48 7.74
N SER A 269 -9.95 0.83 7.51
CA SER A 269 -8.86 0.46 8.42
C SER A 269 -9.02 1.06 9.82
N GLU A 270 -9.43 2.33 9.92
CA GLU A 270 -9.69 2.98 11.20
C GLU A 270 -10.88 2.33 11.93
N ARG A 271 -11.94 1.99 11.19
CA ARG A 271 -13.10 1.26 11.71
C ARG A 271 -12.69 -0.11 12.26
N GLN A 272 -11.95 -0.91 11.49
CA GLN A 272 -11.46 -2.23 11.92
C GLN A 272 -10.65 -2.16 13.21
N ILE A 273 -9.78 -1.12 13.36
CA ILE A 273 -9.02 -0.89 14.58
C ILE A 273 -9.96 -0.62 15.77
N CYS A 274 -10.94 0.26 15.60
CA CYS A 274 -11.88 0.60 16.65
C CYS A 274 -12.81 -0.57 17.00
N GLU A 275 -13.35 -1.29 16.01
CA GLU A 275 -14.21 -2.46 16.21
C GLU A 275 -13.50 -3.59 16.95
N ALA A 276 -12.19 -3.81 16.68
CA ALA A 276 -11.38 -4.80 17.37
C ALA A 276 -11.19 -4.52 18.87
N LEU A 277 -11.44 -3.29 19.30
CA LEU A 277 -11.41 -2.88 20.71
C LEU A 277 -12.80 -2.93 21.40
N THR A 278 -13.86 -3.25 20.66
CA THR A 278 -15.23 -3.33 21.24
C THR A 278 -15.34 -4.36 22.39
N PRO A 279 -14.64 -5.52 22.35
CA PRO A 279 -14.68 -6.48 23.47
C PRO A 279 -13.92 -6.02 24.72
N GLY A 280 -13.11 -4.96 24.63
CA GLY A 280 -12.30 -4.39 25.71
C GLY A 280 -10.84 -4.15 25.35
N PRO A 281 -10.00 -3.77 26.36
CA PRO A 281 -8.63 -3.40 26.13
C PRO A 281 -7.77 -4.53 25.53
N ALA A 282 -6.96 -4.20 24.51
CA ALA A 282 -6.05 -5.14 23.85
C ALA A 282 -4.62 -4.60 23.79
N THR A 283 -3.62 -5.47 23.68
CA THR A 283 -2.25 -5.07 23.32
C THR A 283 -2.22 -4.65 21.85
N LEU A 284 -1.31 -3.76 21.47
CA LEU A 284 -1.14 -3.32 20.07
C LEU A 284 -0.84 -4.51 19.15
N THR A 285 -0.07 -5.51 19.61
CA THR A 285 0.16 -6.77 18.89
C THR A 285 -1.16 -7.50 18.56
N LYS A 286 -2.05 -7.66 19.57
CA LYS A 286 -3.35 -8.31 19.33
C LYS A 286 -4.25 -7.49 18.44
N LEU A 287 -4.23 -6.17 18.64
CA LEU A 287 -5.00 -5.23 17.84
C LEU A 287 -4.60 -5.30 16.37
N PHE A 288 -3.32 -5.22 16.05
CA PHE A 288 -2.80 -5.33 14.69
C PHE A 288 -3.21 -6.66 14.03
N ARG A 289 -3.00 -7.76 14.75
CA ARG A 289 -3.39 -9.09 14.23
C ARG A 289 -4.89 -9.17 13.93
N HIS A 290 -5.72 -8.71 14.84
CA HIS A 290 -7.17 -8.86 14.69
C HIS A 290 -7.74 -7.89 13.67
N SER A 291 -7.40 -6.59 13.77
CA SER A 291 -7.98 -5.55 12.93
C SER A 291 -7.47 -5.59 11.49
N HIS A 292 -6.31 -6.19 11.24
CA HIS A 292 -5.69 -6.16 9.93
C HIS A 292 -5.38 -7.55 9.37
N GLN A 293 -4.53 -8.33 10.04
CA GLN A 293 -4.10 -9.64 9.50
C GLN A 293 -5.24 -10.66 9.40
N THR A 294 -6.28 -10.57 10.26
CA THR A 294 -7.42 -11.50 10.24
C THR A 294 -8.62 -10.94 9.49
N SER A 295 -8.79 -9.61 9.45
CA SER A 295 -9.97 -8.95 8.88
C SER A 295 -9.81 -8.58 7.39
N GLU A 296 -8.58 -8.60 6.87
CA GLU A 296 -8.30 -8.41 5.46
C GLU A 296 -8.15 -9.75 4.73
N SER A 297 -8.60 -9.80 3.48
CA SER A 297 -8.36 -10.97 2.61
C SER A 297 -6.87 -11.13 2.31
N TRP A 298 -6.18 -10.01 2.15
CA TRP A 298 -4.73 -9.89 2.00
C TRP A 298 -4.25 -8.76 2.89
N ALA A 299 -3.39 -9.07 3.87
CA ALA A 299 -2.81 -8.08 4.76
C ALA A 299 -1.81 -7.22 3.98
N TRP A 300 -1.97 -5.91 4.06
CA TRP A 300 -1.19 -4.95 3.27
C TRP A 300 -0.53 -3.85 4.11
N LEU A 301 -1.05 -3.60 5.32
CA LEU A 301 -0.59 -2.52 6.16
C LEU A 301 0.65 -2.96 6.95
N GLY A 302 1.74 -2.23 6.81
CA GLY A 302 2.96 -2.45 7.58
C GLY A 302 2.83 -1.99 9.04
N ASP A 303 3.76 -2.40 9.87
CA ASP A 303 3.80 -2.12 11.30
C ASP A 303 3.87 -0.61 11.63
N LEU A 304 4.71 0.17 10.94
CA LEU A 304 4.80 1.62 11.14
C LEU A 304 3.53 2.35 10.68
N SER A 305 2.97 1.95 9.54
CA SER A 305 1.71 2.51 9.06
C SER A 305 0.57 2.21 10.04
N PHE A 306 0.47 0.96 10.52
CA PHE A 306 -0.52 0.61 11.55
C PHE A 306 -0.35 1.43 12.83
N ALA A 307 0.88 1.55 13.34
CA ALA A 307 1.16 2.35 14.52
C ALA A 307 0.74 3.82 14.32
N TRP A 308 0.94 4.35 13.12
CA TRP A 308 0.50 5.67 12.73
C TRP A 308 -1.03 5.82 12.73
N TYR A 309 -1.79 4.83 12.25
CA TYR A 309 -3.25 4.85 12.32
C TYR A 309 -3.73 4.89 13.78
N VAL A 310 -3.12 4.08 14.65
CA VAL A 310 -3.47 4.06 16.08
C VAL A 310 -3.11 5.39 16.75
N ASP A 311 -1.95 5.99 16.43
CA ASP A 311 -1.58 7.32 16.89
C ASP A 311 -2.65 8.33 16.51
N ARG A 312 -3.01 8.45 15.22
CA ARG A 312 -4.03 9.38 14.75
C ARG A 312 -5.37 9.23 15.45
N LEU A 313 -5.84 8.01 15.64
CA LEU A 313 -7.09 7.73 16.37
C LEU A 313 -7.02 8.15 17.85
N SER A 314 -5.81 8.29 18.39
CA SER A 314 -5.54 8.74 19.75
C SER A 314 -5.39 10.26 19.87
N GLN A 315 -5.32 11.01 18.74
CA GLN A 315 -5.13 12.46 18.74
C GLN A 315 -6.46 13.23 18.67
N GLY A 316 -6.38 14.55 18.55
CA GLY A 316 -7.53 15.44 18.41
C GLY A 316 -8.17 15.85 19.76
N ALA A 317 -9.24 16.62 19.71
CA ALA A 317 -9.97 17.07 20.88
C ALA A 317 -10.77 15.93 21.54
N SER A 318 -11.22 14.97 20.74
CA SER A 318 -12.02 13.82 21.16
C SER A 318 -11.38 12.53 20.68
N PRO A 319 -10.32 12.01 21.33
CA PRO A 319 -9.65 10.79 20.93
C PRO A 319 -10.59 9.59 20.94
N LEU A 320 -10.46 8.71 19.92
CA LEU A 320 -11.29 7.50 19.80
C LEU A 320 -10.77 6.38 20.67
N LEU A 321 -9.46 6.32 20.87
CA LEU A 321 -8.78 5.34 21.74
C LEU A 321 -7.64 6.00 22.53
N LEU A 322 -7.28 5.39 23.63
CA LEU A 322 -6.16 5.80 24.48
C LEU A 322 -5.45 4.55 25.02
N HIS A 323 -4.25 4.74 25.57
CA HIS A 323 -3.67 3.73 26.45
C HIS A 323 -4.56 3.53 27.68
N THR A 324 -4.58 2.33 28.25
CA THR A 324 -5.38 2.01 29.46
C THR A 324 -5.01 2.84 30.69
N ASN A 325 -3.90 3.58 30.66
CA ASN A 325 -3.53 4.56 31.67
C ASN A 325 -4.01 6.00 31.34
N GLY A 326 -4.84 6.15 30.30
CA GLY A 326 -5.40 7.43 29.87
C GLY A 326 -4.47 8.30 29.02
N THR A 327 -3.25 7.86 28.72
CA THR A 327 -2.32 8.63 27.87
C THR A 327 -2.56 8.38 26.38
N ARG A 328 -2.16 9.34 25.54
CA ARG A 328 -2.22 9.23 24.08
C ARG A 328 -1.19 8.23 23.57
N VAL A 329 -1.53 7.53 22.48
CA VAL A 329 -0.58 6.71 21.76
C VAL A 329 0.29 7.63 20.90
N LEU A 330 1.59 7.36 20.89
CA LEU A 330 2.55 7.98 19.98
C LEU A 330 3.20 6.88 19.18
N ALA A 331 3.09 6.95 17.85
CA ALA A 331 3.72 5.98 16.95
C ALA A 331 5.24 6.03 17.09
N PRO A 332 5.93 4.88 17.08
CA PRO A 332 7.38 4.86 17.08
C PRO A 332 7.92 5.31 15.72
N THR A 333 9.12 5.87 15.73
CA THR A 333 9.87 6.16 14.54
C THR A 333 10.68 4.94 14.07
N HIS A 334 11.30 5.00 12.90
CA HIS A 334 12.14 3.90 12.42
C HIS A 334 13.40 3.68 13.31
N ALA A 335 13.85 4.73 14.00
CA ALA A 335 15.03 4.69 14.86
C ALA A 335 14.75 4.22 16.29
N ASP A 336 13.47 4.11 16.69
CA ASP A 336 13.10 3.76 18.04
C ASP A 336 13.20 2.24 18.29
N ASP A 337 13.50 1.86 19.54
CA ASP A 337 13.25 0.50 20.00
C ASP A 337 11.74 0.27 20.13
N ARG A 338 11.19 -0.57 19.25
CA ARG A 338 9.76 -0.84 19.15
C ARG A 338 9.27 -1.95 20.08
N THR A 339 10.16 -2.66 20.76
CA THR A 339 9.80 -3.87 21.53
C THR A 339 8.75 -3.56 22.59
N GLY A 340 8.91 -2.47 23.35
CA GLY A 340 7.95 -2.06 24.37
C GLY A 340 6.66 -1.43 23.83
N PHE A 341 6.63 -0.96 22.59
CA PHE A 341 5.44 -0.35 21.98
C PHE A 341 4.32 -1.38 21.79
N TRP A 342 4.62 -2.51 21.21
CA TRP A 342 3.64 -3.52 20.82
C TRP A 342 2.95 -4.21 21.99
N GLU A 343 3.57 -4.21 23.16
CA GLU A 343 3.00 -4.78 24.39
C GLU A 343 2.07 -3.82 25.13
N ARG A 344 2.07 -2.54 24.78
CA ARG A 344 1.17 -1.54 25.39
C ARG A 344 -0.28 -1.86 25.07
N ARG A 345 -1.14 -1.59 26.05
CA ARG A 345 -2.58 -1.82 25.91
C ARG A 345 -3.31 -0.53 25.61
N VAL A 346 -4.28 -0.63 24.72
CA VAL A 346 -5.18 0.45 24.34
C VAL A 346 -6.63 0.03 24.51
N GLU A 347 -7.53 1.01 24.66
CA GLU A 347 -8.97 0.81 24.79
C GLU A 347 -9.73 1.95 24.11
N LEU A 348 -10.99 1.69 23.73
CA LEU A 348 -11.88 2.74 23.22
C LEU A 348 -12.23 3.72 24.34
N THR A 349 -12.30 4.99 23.99
CA THR A 349 -12.94 6.01 24.82
C THR A 349 -14.48 5.90 24.72
N ALA A 350 -15.20 6.65 25.56
CA ALA A 350 -16.65 6.81 25.39
C ALA A 350 -17.01 7.36 24.01
N PHE A 351 -16.26 8.39 23.54
CA PHE A 351 -16.45 8.96 22.21
C PHE A 351 -16.15 7.92 21.10
N GLY A 352 -15.05 7.17 21.20
CA GLY A 352 -14.73 6.12 20.24
C GLY A 352 -15.82 5.05 20.18
N THR A 353 -16.42 4.69 21.32
CA THR A 353 -17.56 3.77 21.39
C THR A 353 -18.80 4.34 20.66
N ASP A 354 -19.06 5.66 20.79
CA ASP A 354 -20.17 6.30 20.09
C ASP A 354 -19.93 6.39 18.58
N VAL A 355 -18.69 6.66 18.14
CA VAL A 355 -18.32 6.63 16.72
C VAL A 355 -18.52 5.22 16.11
N VAL A 356 -18.01 4.17 16.77
CA VAL A 356 -18.20 2.77 16.29
C VAL A 356 -19.68 2.41 16.14
N ARG A 357 -20.54 2.97 16.98
CA ARG A 357 -22.00 2.75 16.94
C ARG A 357 -22.75 3.73 16.03
N ALA A 358 -22.04 4.50 15.20
CA ALA A 358 -22.60 5.53 14.32
C ALA A 358 -23.47 6.57 15.07
N ARG A 359 -23.10 6.90 16.31
CA ARG A 359 -23.76 7.95 17.12
C ARG A 359 -22.97 9.27 17.17
N ALA A 360 -21.74 9.25 16.62
CA ALA A 360 -20.86 10.41 16.52
C ALA A 360 -20.00 10.30 15.26
N ASP A 361 -19.58 11.44 14.73
CA ASP A 361 -18.72 11.59 13.56
C ASP A 361 -17.32 12.02 14.00
N ALA A 362 -16.30 11.20 13.71
CA ALA A 362 -14.91 11.43 14.09
C ALA A 362 -14.33 12.68 13.43
N ILE A 363 -14.70 12.94 12.15
CA ILE A 363 -14.24 14.14 11.41
C ILE A 363 -14.90 15.41 11.95
N ALA A 364 -16.18 15.35 12.26
CA ALA A 364 -16.87 16.51 12.85
C ALA A 364 -16.22 16.94 14.17
N ALA A 365 -15.76 15.98 14.97
CA ALA A 365 -15.14 16.24 16.27
C ALA A 365 -13.65 16.63 16.19
N ASN A 366 -12.87 15.96 15.33
CA ASN A 366 -11.40 16.06 15.31
C ASN A 366 -10.82 16.69 14.03
N GLY A 367 -11.64 16.85 12.98
CA GLY A 367 -11.16 17.20 11.65
C GLY A 367 -10.51 16.01 10.94
N VAL A 368 -9.98 16.28 9.76
CA VAL A 368 -9.20 15.33 8.97
C VAL A 368 -8.05 16.06 8.30
N ASP A 369 -6.88 15.44 8.28
CA ASP A 369 -5.71 15.84 7.46
C ASP A 369 -5.03 14.57 7.00
N ARG A 370 -5.37 14.11 5.80
CA ARG A 370 -4.89 12.84 5.26
C ARG A 370 -4.82 12.88 3.74
N TRP A 371 -3.76 12.30 3.20
CA TRP A 371 -3.64 11.97 1.79
C TRP A 371 -4.10 10.53 1.51
N ILE A 372 -4.83 10.36 0.40
CA ILE A 372 -5.15 9.06 -0.18
C ILE A 372 -4.93 9.21 -1.69
N GLY A 373 -3.85 8.61 -2.20
CA GLY A 373 -3.42 8.87 -3.56
C GLY A 373 -3.13 10.35 -3.81
N GLY A 374 -3.69 10.92 -4.87
CA GLY A 374 -3.56 12.34 -5.19
C GLY A 374 -4.52 13.24 -4.41
N CYS A 375 -5.49 12.67 -3.70
CA CYS A 375 -6.51 13.43 -2.97
C CYS A 375 -6.06 13.76 -1.55
N ILE A 376 -6.20 15.04 -1.16
CA ILE A 376 -6.01 15.47 0.22
C ILE A 376 -7.35 15.81 0.86
N SER A 377 -7.68 15.12 1.96
CA SER A 377 -8.79 15.47 2.82
C SER A 377 -8.31 16.44 3.90
N ARG A 378 -8.79 17.68 3.88
CA ARG A 378 -8.54 18.69 4.93
C ARG A 378 -9.82 19.28 5.42
N ARG A 379 -9.92 19.56 6.72
CA ARG A 379 -10.97 20.39 7.25
C ARG A 379 -10.76 21.81 6.73
N HIS A 380 -11.77 22.40 6.06
CA HIS A 380 -11.80 23.85 5.91
C HIS A 380 -11.98 24.44 7.30
N ASP A 381 -10.97 25.14 7.77
CA ASP A 381 -11.11 26.04 8.92
C ASP A 381 -12.00 27.21 8.46
N THR A 382 -13.31 27.11 8.71
CA THR A 382 -14.27 28.22 8.55
C THR A 382 -14.13 29.18 9.70
N GLY A 383 -13.01 29.18 10.40
CA GLY A 383 -12.65 30.15 11.40
C GLY A 383 -12.30 31.49 10.75
N ALA A 384 -13.33 32.23 10.32
CA ALA A 384 -13.23 33.68 10.26
C ALA A 384 -13.05 34.16 11.71
N GLY A 385 -11.80 34.21 12.15
CA GLY A 385 -11.45 35.08 13.29
C GLY A 385 -11.79 36.50 12.89
N MET A 386 -12.92 36.97 13.30
CA MET A 386 -13.13 38.43 13.40
C MET A 386 -12.15 38.90 14.46
N ASP A 387 -11.18 39.70 14.06
CA ASP A 387 -10.48 40.54 15.00
C ASP A 387 -11.47 41.62 15.49
N ASP A 388 -11.34 42.06 16.74
CA ASP A 388 -12.18 43.06 17.38
C ASP A 388 -12.14 44.44 16.69
N SER A 389 -11.49 44.60 15.53
CA SER A 389 -11.30 45.85 14.80
C SER A 389 -12.09 45.95 13.48
N GLY A 390 -12.81 44.94 13.04
CA GLY A 390 -13.72 45.02 11.89
C GLY A 390 -13.08 45.33 10.53
N ALA A 391 -11.78 45.15 10.35
CA ALA A 391 -11.07 45.37 9.09
C ALA A 391 -10.50 44.09 8.49
N PRO A 392 -10.61 43.86 7.16
CA PRO A 392 -10.03 42.67 6.52
C PRO A 392 -8.50 42.79 6.52
N SER A 393 -7.81 41.82 7.15
CA SER A 393 -6.36 41.72 7.10
C SER A 393 -5.90 41.35 5.68
N SER A 394 -5.12 42.23 5.07
CA SER A 394 -4.49 42.02 3.76
C SER A 394 -3.23 41.18 3.88
N SER A 395 -3.37 39.85 4.03
CA SER A 395 -2.29 38.91 3.73
C SER A 395 -2.75 38.06 2.56
N ALA A 396 -2.09 38.24 1.42
CA ALA A 396 -2.35 37.47 0.21
C ALA A 396 -2.14 35.96 0.48
N PRO A 397 -3.07 35.10 0.06
CA PRO A 397 -2.89 33.68 0.20
C PRO A 397 -1.81 33.22 -0.80
N THR A 398 -0.73 32.62 -0.32
CA THR A 398 0.10 31.76 -1.16
C THR A 398 -0.80 30.64 -1.67
N SER A 399 -0.92 30.54 -3.00
CA SER A 399 -1.73 29.56 -3.71
C SER A 399 -1.23 28.15 -3.52
N GLY A 400 -1.66 27.49 -2.43
CA GLY A 400 -1.64 26.05 -2.29
C GLY A 400 -2.98 25.48 -2.82
N PRO A 401 -3.03 24.23 -3.28
CA PRO A 401 -4.25 23.64 -3.82
C PRO A 401 -5.36 23.66 -2.76
N THR A 402 -6.51 24.18 -3.14
CA THR A 402 -7.73 24.25 -2.31
C THR A 402 -8.13 22.84 -1.92
N GLY A 403 -8.13 22.55 -0.61
CA GLY A 403 -8.52 21.25 -0.07
C GLY A 403 -9.96 20.91 -0.42
N VAL A 404 -10.16 19.80 -1.11
CA VAL A 404 -11.47 19.21 -1.43
C VAL A 404 -11.85 18.26 -0.30
N ASN A 405 -13.10 18.34 0.17
CA ASN A 405 -13.61 17.41 1.19
C ASN A 405 -13.95 16.09 0.51
N CYS A 406 -13.00 15.16 0.46
CA CYS A 406 -13.16 13.85 -0.18
C CYS A 406 -13.86 12.87 0.77
N ARG A 407 -15.18 12.79 0.71
CA ARG A 407 -15.97 11.69 1.29
C ARG A 407 -16.57 10.86 0.15
N VAL A 408 -16.54 9.56 0.26
CA VAL A 408 -17.28 8.65 -0.61
C VAL A 408 -18.62 8.36 0.07
N ALA A 409 -19.73 8.59 -0.66
CA ALA A 409 -21.09 8.31 -0.19
C ALA A 409 -21.41 6.82 -0.15
#